data_071d78224a8fa45585db5fdf469765b9
#
_entry.id   071d78224a8fa45585db5fdf469765b9
#
_cell.length_a   1.000
_cell.length_b   1.000
_cell.length_c   1.000
_cell.angle_alpha   90.00
_cell.angle_beta   90.00
_cell.angle_gamma   90.00
#
_symmetry.space_group_name_H-M   'P 1'
#
loop_
_entity.id
_entity.type
_entity.pdbx_description
1 polymer ?
#
loop_
_entity_poly.entity_id
_entity_poly.type
_entity_poly.pdbx_seq_one_letter_code
_entity_poly.pdbx_strand_id
1 'polypeptide(L)'
;MAKILLVDDDQDLIEMNKTILAQRGHVVTVAYSAAEALKTIQTVAPELAVLDVMMEDKTAGFDLARKLHAQFPKMPMIMLTGIRKEMSLGFGFEPDETWLPVSKFMEKPVNPRVLAEEAEKLLAAKT
;
A
#
# COMPACT_ATOMS: atom_id res chain seq x y z
N MET A 1 -14.52 -10.35 1.90
CA MET A 1 -13.28 -10.86 1.29
C MET A 1 -12.84 -9.97 0.14
N ALA A 2 -11.61 -9.51 0.18
CA ALA A 2 -11.10 -8.59 -0.82
C ALA A 2 -9.74 -9.05 -1.33
N LYS A 3 -9.39 -8.58 -2.54
CA LYS A 3 -8.06 -8.83 -3.11
C LYS A 3 -7.15 -7.66 -2.75
N ILE A 4 -6.11 -7.93 -1.97
CA ILE A 4 -5.20 -6.91 -1.45
C ILE A 4 -3.80 -7.17 -1.98
N LEU A 5 -3.19 -6.12 -2.52
CA LEU A 5 -1.80 -6.15 -2.97
C LEU A 5 -0.92 -5.55 -1.90
N LEU A 6 0.08 -6.30 -1.43
CA LEU A 6 1.09 -5.81 -0.49
C LEU A 6 2.41 -5.64 -1.24
N VAL A 7 2.99 -4.45 -1.17
CA VAL A 7 4.26 -4.16 -1.82
C VAL A 7 5.24 -3.60 -0.80
N ASP A 8 6.31 -4.33 -0.54
CA ASP A 8 7.34 -3.94 0.42
C ASP A 8 8.56 -4.83 0.15
N ASP A 9 9.76 -4.29 0.30
CA ASP A 9 10.98 -5.09 0.13
C ASP A 9 11.38 -5.84 1.41
N ASP A 10 10.71 -5.56 2.51
CA ASP A 10 10.92 -6.25 3.79
C ASP A 10 10.05 -7.49 3.83
N GLN A 11 10.65 -8.65 3.63
CA GLN A 11 9.92 -9.92 3.55
C GLN A 11 9.25 -10.29 4.87
N ASP A 12 9.87 -9.99 5.99
CA ASP A 12 9.28 -10.29 7.30
C ASP A 12 8.03 -9.48 7.54
N LEU A 13 8.06 -8.20 7.18
CA LEU A 13 6.92 -7.33 7.32
C LEU A 13 5.76 -7.77 6.41
N ILE A 14 6.09 -8.15 5.19
CA ILE A 14 5.10 -8.70 4.24
C ILE A 14 4.43 -9.93 4.84
N GLU A 15 5.22 -10.84 5.41
CA GLU A 15 4.66 -12.09 5.95
C GLU A 15 3.75 -11.83 7.13
N MET A 16 4.12 -10.91 8.01
CA MET A 16 3.27 -10.55 9.16
C MET A 16 1.93 -9.99 8.69
N ASN A 17 1.98 -9.04 7.78
CA ASN A 17 0.75 -8.39 7.30
C ASN A 17 -0.11 -9.35 6.49
N LYS A 18 0.53 -10.17 5.66
CA LYS A 18 -0.18 -11.17 4.86
C LYS A 18 -0.93 -12.17 5.75
N THR A 19 -0.26 -12.65 6.80
CA THR A 19 -0.86 -13.62 7.70
C THR A 19 -2.13 -13.10 8.33
N ILE A 20 -2.09 -11.87 8.85
CA ILE A 20 -3.27 -11.29 9.51
C ILE A 20 -4.39 -11.02 8.50
N LEU A 21 -4.06 -10.47 7.34
CA LEU A 21 -5.07 -10.20 6.33
C LEU A 21 -5.72 -11.49 5.82
N ALA A 22 -4.92 -12.55 5.63
CA ALA A 22 -5.44 -13.84 5.20
C ALA A 22 -6.36 -14.45 6.25
N GLN A 23 -6.01 -14.29 7.54
CA GLN A 23 -6.86 -14.78 8.62
C GLN A 23 -8.21 -14.08 8.65
N ARG A 24 -8.26 -12.86 8.16
CA ARG A 24 -9.51 -12.11 8.09
C ARG A 24 -10.29 -12.35 6.79
N GLY A 25 -9.84 -13.31 5.99
CA GLY A 25 -10.57 -13.76 4.81
C GLY A 25 -10.21 -13.06 3.51
N HIS A 26 -9.15 -12.25 3.50
CA HIS A 26 -8.74 -11.56 2.28
C HIS A 26 -7.78 -12.40 1.46
N VAL A 27 -7.80 -12.21 0.14
CA VAL A 27 -6.83 -12.82 -0.76
C VAL A 27 -5.68 -11.85 -0.93
N VAL A 28 -4.49 -12.25 -0.51
CA VAL A 28 -3.33 -11.35 -0.49
C VAL A 28 -2.35 -11.75 -1.59
N THR A 29 -1.98 -10.79 -2.42
CA THR A 29 -0.93 -10.93 -3.42
C THR A 29 0.23 -10.06 -2.98
N VAL A 30 1.46 -10.59 -3.03
CA VAL A 30 2.62 -9.85 -2.56
C VAL A 30 3.56 -9.53 -3.71
N ALA A 31 4.27 -8.40 -3.57
CA ALA A 31 5.36 -8.02 -4.46
C ALA A 31 6.44 -7.39 -3.60
N TYR A 32 7.70 -7.68 -3.93
CA TYR A 32 8.82 -7.21 -3.13
C TYR A 32 9.53 -6.02 -3.76
N SER A 33 8.98 -5.51 -4.85
CA SER A 33 9.50 -4.32 -5.51
C SER A 33 8.40 -3.68 -6.34
N ALA A 34 8.62 -2.43 -6.75
CA ALA A 34 7.68 -1.74 -7.63
C ALA A 34 7.56 -2.46 -8.98
N ALA A 35 8.67 -2.96 -9.50
CA ALA A 35 8.66 -3.68 -10.77
C ALA A 35 7.83 -4.96 -10.69
N GLU A 36 7.97 -5.71 -9.60
CA GLU A 36 7.15 -6.90 -9.38
C GLU A 36 5.67 -6.56 -9.28
N ALA A 37 5.37 -5.47 -8.58
CA ALA A 37 3.99 -5.04 -8.41
C ALA A 37 3.35 -4.72 -9.77
N LEU A 38 4.06 -3.98 -10.61
CA LEU A 38 3.54 -3.63 -11.92
C LEU A 38 3.33 -4.85 -12.82
N LYS A 39 4.20 -5.84 -12.68
CA LYS A 39 4.05 -7.09 -13.40
C LYS A 39 2.85 -7.89 -12.89
N THR A 40 2.68 -7.92 -11.58
CA THR A 40 1.62 -8.69 -10.93
C THR A 40 0.24 -8.17 -11.31
N ILE A 41 0.05 -6.87 -11.40
CA ILE A 41 -1.26 -6.30 -11.70
C ILE A 41 -1.71 -6.54 -13.14
N GLN A 42 -0.84 -7.07 -13.99
CA GLN A 42 -1.24 -7.47 -15.34
C GLN A 42 -2.14 -8.71 -15.32
N THR A 43 -2.04 -9.50 -14.26
CA THR A 43 -2.85 -10.72 -14.13
C THR A 43 -3.82 -10.68 -12.95
N VAL A 44 -3.57 -9.81 -11.97
CA VAL A 44 -4.41 -9.70 -10.78
C VAL A 44 -4.84 -8.25 -10.62
N ALA A 45 -6.15 -8.01 -10.56
CA ALA A 45 -6.69 -6.67 -10.32
C ALA A 45 -7.00 -6.53 -8.84
N PRO A 46 -6.15 -5.84 -8.06
CA PRO A 46 -6.41 -5.70 -6.63
C PRO A 46 -7.53 -4.72 -6.36
N GLU A 47 -8.17 -4.89 -5.22
CA GLU A 47 -9.21 -3.97 -4.75
C GLU A 47 -8.65 -2.92 -3.81
N LEU A 48 -7.47 -3.17 -3.24
CA LEU A 48 -6.76 -2.25 -2.37
C LEU A 48 -5.28 -2.58 -2.44
N ALA A 49 -4.43 -1.57 -2.34
CA ALA A 49 -2.99 -1.76 -2.32
C ALA A 49 -2.38 -1.14 -1.07
N VAL A 50 -1.40 -1.84 -0.48
CA VAL A 50 -0.60 -1.35 0.64
C VAL A 50 0.83 -1.26 0.13
N LEU A 51 1.38 -0.06 0.11
CA LEU A 51 2.66 0.23 -0.51
C LEU A 51 3.65 0.78 0.50
N ASP A 52 4.91 0.30 0.43
CA ASP A 52 6.00 0.91 1.16
C ASP A 52 6.48 2.16 0.40
N VAL A 53 6.78 3.22 1.14
CA VAL A 53 7.30 4.46 0.54
C VAL A 53 8.67 4.24 -0.07
N MET A 54 9.55 3.56 0.66
CA MET A 54 10.93 3.33 0.23
C MET A 54 11.15 1.86 -0.08
N MET A 55 11.44 1.58 -1.34
CA MET A 55 11.78 0.23 -1.78
C MET A 55 13.14 0.24 -2.45
N GLU A 56 13.16 0.30 -3.79
CA GLU A 56 14.42 0.34 -4.52
C GLU A 56 15.12 1.70 -4.35
N ASP A 57 14.32 2.76 -4.22
CA ASP A 57 14.83 4.10 -3.96
C ASP A 57 13.80 4.90 -3.17
N LYS A 58 14.08 6.18 -2.90
CA LYS A 58 13.23 7.01 -2.06
C LYS A 58 11.87 7.34 -2.68
N THR A 59 11.74 7.19 -3.99
CA THR A 59 10.51 7.57 -4.69
C THR A 59 9.75 6.39 -5.26
N ALA A 60 10.27 5.17 -5.13
CA ALA A 60 9.67 4.00 -5.76
C ALA A 60 8.20 3.81 -5.36
N GLY A 61 7.89 3.98 -4.08
CA GLY A 61 6.52 3.84 -3.59
C GLY A 61 5.60 4.90 -4.15
N PHE A 62 6.06 6.14 -4.23
CA PHE A 62 5.25 7.24 -4.78
C PHE A 62 5.00 7.04 -6.27
N ASP A 63 6.02 6.66 -7.02
CA ASP A 63 5.87 6.41 -8.45
C ASP A 63 4.91 5.27 -8.71
N LEU A 64 5.02 4.21 -7.92
CA LEU A 64 4.12 3.07 -8.03
C LEU A 64 2.68 3.49 -7.74
N ALA A 65 2.47 4.30 -6.69
CA ALA A 65 1.13 4.77 -6.36
C ALA A 65 0.49 5.52 -7.52
N ARG A 66 1.26 6.38 -8.19
CA ARG A 66 0.74 7.12 -9.34
C ARG A 66 0.40 6.20 -10.51
N LYS A 67 1.23 5.20 -10.76
CA LYS A 67 0.97 4.25 -11.85
C LYS A 67 -0.24 3.38 -11.55
N LEU A 68 -0.38 2.94 -10.31
CA LEU A 68 -1.55 2.16 -9.89
C LEU A 68 -2.82 2.99 -9.98
N HIS A 69 -2.77 4.26 -9.58
CA HIS A 69 -3.92 5.14 -9.66
C HIS A 69 -4.35 5.35 -11.11
N ALA A 70 -3.39 5.47 -12.03
CA ALA A 70 -3.72 5.64 -13.44
C ALA A 70 -4.45 4.42 -14.00
N GLN A 71 -4.08 3.23 -13.52
CA GLN A 71 -4.68 1.99 -13.99
C GLN A 71 -5.95 1.62 -13.22
N PHE A 72 -6.00 1.92 -11.94
CA PHE A 72 -7.14 1.61 -11.06
C PHE A 72 -7.55 2.87 -10.31
N PRO A 73 -8.22 3.82 -10.98
CA PRO A 73 -8.46 5.14 -10.37
C PRO A 73 -9.34 5.14 -9.13
N LYS A 74 -10.11 4.08 -8.92
CA LYS A 74 -11.00 3.98 -7.77
C LYS A 74 -10.45 3.10 -6.65
N MET A 75 -9.28 2.51 -6.86
CA MET A 75 -8.68 1.62 -5.86
C MET A 75 -8.09 2.43 -4.71
N PRO A 76 -8.51 2.16 -3.46
CA PRO A 76 -7.87 2.81 -2.31
C PRO A 76 -6.47 2.27 -2.11
N MET A 77 -5.58 3.14 -1.63
CA MET A 77 -4.18 2.77 -1.37
C MET A 77 -3.77 3.27 0.00
N ILE A 78 -3.01 2.43 0.72
CA ILE A 78 -2.41 2.79 1.99
C ILE A 78 -0.90 2.84 1.77
N MET A 79 -0.27 3.93 2.18
CA MET A 79 1.17 4.11 2.08
C MET A 79 1.79 3.92 3.46
N LEU A 80 2.72 2.97 3.58
CA LEU A 80 3.45 2.76 4.82
C LEU A 80 4.76 3.53 4.77
N THR A 81 5.05 4.30 5.81
CA THR A 81 6.24 5.13 5.83
C THR A 81 7.05 4.89 7.10
N GLY A 82 8.35 4.61 6.93
CA GLY A 82 9.31 4.54 8.02
C GLY A 82 10.25 5.73 8.05
N ILE A 83 10.00 6.72 7.20
CA ILE A 83 10.89 7.87 7.04
C ILE A 83 10.36 9.10 7.75
N ARG A 84 9.82 8.88 8.94
CA ARG A 84 9.19 9.93 9.72
C ARG A 84 10.04 11.19 9.87
N LYS A 85 11.35 11.03 10.10
CA LYS A 85 12.23 12.17 10.30
C LYS A 85 12.34 13.03 9.05
N GLU A 86 12.46 12.39 7.90
CA GLU A 86 12.52 13.09 6.64
C GLU A 86 11.21 13.80 6.33
N MET A 87 10.12 13.17 6.68
CA MET A 87 8.80 13.77 6.47
C MET A 87 8.59 14.98 7.36
N SER A 88 9.15 14.96 8.56
CA SER A 88 8.99 16.05 9.50
C SER A 88 9.76 17.31 9.09
N LEU A 89 10.59 17.21 8.07
CA LEU A 89 11.33 18.36 7.56
C LEU A 89 10.50 19.27 6.65
N GLY A 90 9.20 19.17 6.73
CA GLY A 90 8.32 20.09 6.03
C GLY A 90 7.69 19.56 4.77
N PHE A 91 7.89 18.30 4.48
CA PHE A 91 7.22 17.69 3.36
C PHE A 91 5.81 17.30 3.79
N GLY A 92 4.82 17.94 3.26
CA GLY A 92 3.45 17.54 3.52
C GLY A 92 3.15 16.26 2.77
N PHE A 93 3.13 15.15 3.45
CA PHE A 93 2.73 13.88 2.84
C PHE A 93 1.24 13.70 3.03
N GLU A 94 0.51 14.63 2.45
CA GLU A 94 -0.94 14.55 2.47
C GLU A 94 -1.44 13.94 1.17
N PRO A 95 -2.53 13.17 1.22
CA PRO A 95 -3.09 12.60 -0.01
C PRO A 95 -3.43 13.70 -1.02
N ASP A 96 -3.08 13.45 -2.26
CA ASP A 96 -3.32 14.39 -3.35
C ASP A 96 -3.66 13.58 -4.58
N GLU A 97 -4.81 13.84 -5.18
CA GLU A 97 -5.31 13.06 -6.30
C GLU A 97 -4.41 13.13 -7.54
N THR A 98 -3.69 14.22 -7.72
CA THR A 98 -2.85 14.40 -8.89
C THR A 98 -1.40 14.03 -8.65
N TRP A 99 -0.90 14.32 -7.45
CA TRP A 99 0.51 14.11 -7.13
C TRP A 99 0.74 12.83 -6.35
N LEU A 100 -0.09 12.59 -5.34
CA LEU A 100 0.08 11.45 -4.44
C LEU A 100 -1.30 10.85 -4.12
N PRO A 101 -1.79 10.00 -5.01
CA PRO A 101 -3.18 9.52 -4.93
C PRO A 101 -3.34 8.36 -3.96
N VAL A 102 -2.98 8.56 -2.69
CA VAL A 102 -3.15 7.54 -1.66
C VAL A 102 -4.25 7.95 -0.70
N SER A 103 -4.94 6.94 -0.19
CA SER A 103 -6.10 7.15 0.70
C SER A 103 -5.68 7.40 2.13
N LYS A 104 -4.55 6.82 2.55
CA LYS A 104 -4.09 6.94 3.92
C LYS A 104 -2.60 6.68 4.02
N PHE A 105 -1.94 7.43 4.91
CA PHE A 105 -0.56 7.16 5.32
C PHE A 105 -0.57 6.49 6.69
N MET A 106 0.26 5.46 6.86
CA MET A 106 0.47 4.83 8.15
C MET A 106 1.97 4.73 8.42
N GLU A 107 2.36 4.92 9.66
CA GLU A 107 3.76 4.96 10.07
C GLU A 107 4.24 3.57 10.49
N LYS A 108 5.42 3.20 10.03
CA LYS A 108 6.07 1.97 10.47
C LYS A 108 6.71 2.17 11.84
N PRO A 109 6.76 1.14 12.68
CA PRO A 109 6.19 -0.19 12.48
C PRO A 109 4.67 -0.15 12.62
N VAL A 110 3.98 -0.72 11.65
CA VAL A 110 2.52 -0.74 11.69
C VAL A 110 2.05 -2.04 12.36
N ASN A 111 1.03 -1.92 13.21
CA ASN A 111 0.40 -3.10 13.79
C ASN A 111 -0.44 -3.77 12.70
N PRO A 112 -0.20 -5.06 12.40
CA PRO A 112 -0.93 -5.71 11.30
C PRO A 112 -2.44 -5.71 11.46
N ARG A 113 -2.95 -5.78 12.69
CA ARG A 113 -4.39 -5.72 12.93
C ARG A 113 -4.95 -4.35 12.64
N VAL A 114 -4.23 -3.29 13.01
CA VAL A 114 -4.64 -1.93 12.71
C VAL A 114 -4.63 -1.71 11.20
N LEU A 115 -3.61 -2.21 10.52
CA LEU A 115 -3.54 -2.14 9.06
C LEU A 115 -4.77 -2.82 8.43
N ALA A 116 -5.10 -4.01 8.90
CA ALA A 116 -6.26 -4.75 8.38
C ALA A 116 -7.55 -3.98 8.60
N GLU A 117 -7.71 -3.37 9.78
CA GLU A 117 -8.92 -2.58 10.09
C GLU A 117 -9.03 -1.37 9.18
N GLU A 118 -7.93 -0.66 8.97
CA GLU A 118 -7.94 0.52 8.09
C GLU A 118 -8.22 0.12 6.64
N ALA A 119 -7.64 -0.99 6.19
CA ALA A 119 -7.91 -1.50 4.86
C ALA A 119 -9.40 -1.82 4.68
N GLU A 120 -9.98 -2.46 5.67
CA GLU A 120 -11.40 -2.82 5.62
C GLU A 120 -12.30 -1.59 5.62
N LYS A 121 -11.94 -0.55 6.38
CA LYS A 121 -12.67 0.71 6.37
C LYS A 121 -12.66 1.35 4.98
N LEU A 122 -11.50 1.36 4.34
CA LEU A 122 -11.38 1.93 3.00
C LEU A 122 -12.17 1.13 1.97
N LEU A 123 -12.14 -0.19 2.08
CA LEU A 123 -12.89 -1.05 1.18
C LEU A 123 -14.39 -0.85 1.35
N ALA A 124 -14.85 -0.69 2.58
CA ALA A 124 -16.26 -0.42 2.86
C ALA A 124 -16.69 0.94 2.32
N ALA A 125 -15.84 1.94 2.46
CA ALA A 125 -16.14 3.30 1.99
C ALA A 125 -16.18 3.38 0.46
N LYS A 126 -15.50 2.47 -0.22
CA LYS A 126 -15.45 2.44 -1.67
C LYS A 126 -16.79 2.12 -2.30
N THR A 127 -17.59 1.34 -1.60
CA THR A 127 -18.93 0.98 -2.09
C THR A 127 -19.95 2.05 -1.71
#